data_e7b2cafe5fd913624681654ccb7c2963
#
_entry.id   e7b2cafe5fd913624681654ccb7c2963
#
_cell.length_a   1.000
_cell.length_b   1.000
_cell.length_c   1.000
_cell.angle_alpha   90.00
_cell.angle_beta   90.00
_cell.angle_gamma   90.00
#
_symmetry.space_group_name_H-M   'P 1'
#
loop_
_entity.id
_entity.type
_entity.pdbx_description
1 polymer ?
#
loop_
_entity_poly.entity_id
_entity_poly.type
_entity_poly.pdbx_seq_one_letter_code
_entity_poly.pdbx_strand_id
1 'polypeptide(L)'
;MNTGSPWPDSNRNARLLIDTNLLVLFVVGSVNRNRIENFKRTRRYSKEDYELLLRVIEQFDQLYTVAHVMAEVSNLTDLTGSERLQARRLLKETIAVLIEPEMPSVRAAQSPSYADLGLVDAAIASIAEEHKCTVLIDDLDLYLALS
;
A
#
# COMPACT_ATOMS: atom_id res chain seq x y z
N MET A 1 -5.16 22.32 -15.04
CA MET A 1 -5.92 22.32 -13.81
C MET A 1 -6.82 21.13 -13.71
N ASN A 2 -6.82 20.51 -12.60
CA ASN A 2 -7.51 19.25 -12.40
C ASN A 2 -8.84 19.46 -11.70
N THR A 3 -9.74 20.19 -12.35
CA THR A 3 -11.03 20.50 -11.74
C THR A 3 -11.90 19.26 -11.71
N GLY A 4 -12.59 19.05 -10.61
CA GLY A 4 -13.44 17.89 -10.42
C GLY A 4 -12.75 16.68 -9.81
N SER A 5 -11.44 16.72 -9.64
CA SER A 5 -10.71 15.65 -8.95
C SER A 5 -10.66 15.92 -7.46
N PRO A 6 -10.81 14.91 -6.60
CA PRO A 6 -10.60 15.08 -5.17
C PRO A 6 -9.12 15.14 -4.77
N TRP A 7 -8.21 14.98 -5.74
CA TRP A 7 -6.78 14.87 -5.46
C TRP A 7 -6.10 16.23 -5.55
N PRO A 8 -4.89 16.38 -4.99
CA PRO A 8 -4.16 17.64 -5.07
C PRO A 8 -4.01 18.12 -6.51
N ASP A 9 -4.08 19.44 -6.70
CA ASP A 9 -3.97 20.05 -8.03
C ASP A 9 -2.66 19.73 -8.73
N SER A 10 -1.58 19.76 -7.97
CA SER A 10 -0.28 19.49 -8.52
C SER A 10 0.12 18.06 -8.17
N ASN A 11 -0.29 17.11 -9.00
CA ASN A 11 0.04 15.72 -8.78
C ASN A 11 1.29 15.26 -9.52
N ARG A 12 2.05 16.17 -10.12
CA ARG A 12 3.28 15.83 -10.84
C ARG A 12 4.31 15.17 -9.97
N ASN A 13 4.33 15.55 -8.70
CA ASN A 13 5.23 14.96 -7.72
C ASN A 13 4.42 14.34 -6.59
N ALA A 14 3.17 14.03 -6.87
CA ALA A 14 2.33 13.40 -5.86
C ALA A 14 2.86 12.00 -5.56
N ARG A 15 3.12 11.76 -4.30
CA ARG A 15 3.75 10.54 -3.80
C ARG A 15 2.81 9.83 -2.87
N LEU A 16 2.62 8.55 -3.12
CA LEU A 16 1.73 7.72 -2.32
C LEU A 16 2.50 6.61 -1.67
N LEU A 17 2.29 6.41 -0.38
CA LEU A 17 2.77 5.25 0.34
C LEU A 17 1.55 4.47 0.82
N ILE A 18 1.46 3.21 0.43
CA ILE A 18 0.31 2.37 0.73
C ILE A 18 0.67 1.41 1.85
N ASP A 19 -0.23 1.27 2.82
CA ASP A 19 0.03 0.40 3.95
C ASP A 19 -0.10 -1.09 3.56
N THR A 20 0.33 -1.96 4.46
CA THR A 20 0.44 -3.40 4.21
C THR A 20 -0.88 -4.01 3.75
N ASN A 21 -1.97 -3.74 4.45
CA ASN A 21 -3.24 -4.42 4.18
C ASN A 21 -3.79 -4.09 2.79
N LEU A 22 -3.63 -2.85 2.36
CA LEU A 22 -4.08 -2.45 1.03
C LEU A 22 -3.19 -3.01 -0.07
N LEU A 23 -1.90 -3.17 0.19
CA LEU A 23 -1.02 -3.83 -0.76
C LEU A 23 -1.33 -5.32 -0.87
N VAL A 24 -1.71 -5.96 0.23
CA VAL A 24 -2.21 -7.35 0.20
C VAL A 24 -3.47 -7.42 -0.67
N LEU A 25 -4.39 -6.49 -0.48
CA LEU A 25 -5.60 -6.41 -1.32
C LEU A 25 -5.22 -6.26 -2.79
N PHE A 26 -4.27 -5.39 -3.09
CA PHE A 26 -3.80 -5.17 -4.45
C PHE A 26 -3.28 -6.47 -5.07
N VAL A 27 -2.43 -7.19 -4.37
CA VAL A 27 -1.83 -8.43 -4.88
C VAL A 27 -2.90 -9.50 -5.08
N VAL A 28 -3.72 -9.76 -4.08
CA VAL A 28 -4.75 -10.80 -4.16
C VAL A 28 -5.76 -10.49 -5.24
N GLY A 29 -6.25 -9.25 -5.29
CA GLY A 29 -7.21 -8.83 -6.31
C GLY A 29 -6.66 -8.89 -7.72
N SER A 30 -5.37 -8.59 -7.89
CA SER A 30 -4.73 -8.65 -9.20
C SER A 30 -4.50 -10.08 -9.66
N VAL A 31 -4.32 -11.01 -8.74
CA VAL A 31 -4.22 -12.43 -9.07
C VAL A 31 -5.61 -12.98 -9.43
N ASN A 32 -6.60 -12.70 -8.60
CA ASN A 32 -7.95 -13.20 -8.83
C ASN A 32 -8.95 -12.40 -7.98
N ARG A 33 -9.76 -11.57 -8.63
CA ARG A 33 -10.76 -10.74 -7.93
C ARG A 33 -11.73 -11.56 -7.11
N ASN A 34 -12.06 -12.76 -7.58
CA ASN A 34 -12.99 -13.63 -6.86
C ASN A 34 -12.38 -14.16 -5.56
N ARG A 35 -11.07 -14.07 -5.39
CA ARG A 35 -10.39 -14.52 -4.19
C ARG A 35 -10.50 -13.52 -3.05
N ILE A 36 -10.77 -12.25 -3.33
CA ILE A 36 -10.78 -11.18 -2.33
C ILE A 36 -11.69 -11.54 -1.15
N GLU A 37 -12.91 -11.92 -1.44
CA GLU A 37 -13.95 -12.10 -0.42
C GLU A 37 -13.87 -13.46 0.28
N ASN A 38 -13.05 -14.38 -0.22
CA ASN A 38 -12.90 -15.68 0.40
C ASN A 38 -11.48 -16.03 0.84
N PHE A 39 -10.58 -15.05 0.83
CA PHE A 39 -9.24 -15.23 1.37
C PHE A 39 -9.14 -14.56 2.74
N LYS A 40 -8.55 -15.25 3.70
CA LYS A 40 -8.54 -14.81 5.10
C LYS A 40 -7.97 -13.40 5.33
N ARG A 41 -7.04 -12.96 4.50
CA ARG A 41 -6.38 -11.66 4.66
C ARG A 41 -7.14 -10.52 4.01
N THR A 42 -8.07 -10.81 3.10
CA THR A 42 -8.77 -9.79 2.32
C THR A 42 -10.28 -9.87 2.42
N ARG A 43 -10.83 -10.83 3.16
CA ARG A 43 -12.29 -11.06 3.17
C ARG A 43 -13.12 -9.91 3.69
N ARG A 44 -12.51 -8.95 4.39
CA ARG A 44 -13.22 -7.75 4.84
C ARG A 44 -13.36 -6.71 3.73
N TYR A 45 -12.69 -6.91 2.61
CA TYR A 45 -12.77 -6.03 1.46
C TYR A 45 -13.67 -6.63 0.40
N SER A 46 -14.17 -5.78 -0.50
CA SER A 46 -14.97 -6.17 -1.64
C SER A 46 -14.19 -5.98 -2.93
N LYS A 47 -14.76 -6.48 -4.04
CA LYS A 47 -14.20 -6.23 -5.37
C LYS A 47 -14.22 -4.73 -5.68
N GLU A 48 -15.26 -4.02 -5.19
CA GLU A 48 -15.38 -2.58 -5.35
C GLU A 48 -14.24 -1.86 -4.61
N ASP A 49 -13.84 -2.34 -3.45
CA ASP A 49 -12.70 -1.77 -2.72
C ASP A 49 -11.42 -1.91 -3.54
N TYR A 50 -11.22 -3.04 -4.19
CA TYR A 50 -10.07 -3.26 -5.06
C TYR A 50 -10.07 -2.29 -6.24
N GLU A 51 -11.21 -2.12 -6.90
CA GLU A 51 -11.34 -1.18 -8.01
C GLU A 51 -11.05 0.24 -7.55
N LEU A 52 -11.54 0.60 -6.37
CA LEU A 52 -11.31 1.91 -5.79
C LEU A 52 -9.81 2.13 -5.53
N LEU A 53 -9.14 1.12 -4.99
CA LEU A 53 -7.71 1.18 -4.74
C LEU A 53 -6.94 1.45 -6.03
N LEU A 54 -7.30 0.77 -7.11
CA LEU A 54 -6.65 1.00 -8.41
C LEU A 54 -6.82 2.44 -8.88
N ARG A 55 -8.02 3.00 -8.69
CA ARG A 55 -8.27 4.40 -9.08
C ARG A 55 -7.47 5.37 -8.23
N VAL A 56 -7.32 5.10 -6.95
CA VAL A 56 -6.50 5.94 -6.07
C VAL A 56 -5.04 5.91 -6.55
N ILE A 57 -4.51 4.74 -6.82
CA ILE A 57 -3.13 4.58 -7.26
C ILE A 57 -2.86 5.40 -8.53
N GLU A 58 -3.80 5.41 -9.47
CA GLU A 58 -3.67 6.13 -10.73
C GLU A 58 -3.52 7.65 -10.56
N GLN A 59 -3.92 8.18 -9.42
CA GLN A 59 -3.85 9.62 -9.16
C GLN A 59 -2.46 10.10 -8.73
N PHE A 60 -1.53 9.18 -8.52
CA PHE A 60 -0.20 9.53 -8.00
C PHE A 60 0.89 9.16 -9.01
N ASP A 61 1.91 10.01 -9.09
CA ASP A 61 3.03 9.79 -10.02
C ASP A 61 4.04 8.81 -9.50
N GLN A 62 4.20 8.74 -8.19
CA GLN A 62 5.23 7.93 -7.56
C GLN A 62 4.62 7.14 -6.40
N LEU A 63 4.99 5.87 -6.34
CA LEU A 63 4.57 4.98 -5.27
C LEU A 63 5.77 4.61 -4.42
N TYR A 64 5.64 4.83 -3.12
CA TYR A 64 6.70 4.58 -2.15
C TYR A 64 6.36 3.39 -1.26
N THR A 65 7.38 2.75 -0.75
CA THR A 65 7.23 1.67 0.23
C THR A 65 8.46 1.64 1.14
N VAL A 66 8.41 0.75 2.10
CA VAL A 66 9.56 0.40 2.96
C VAL A 66 9.73 -1.11 2.95
N ALA A 67 10.95 -1.57 3.19
CA ALA A 67 11.25 -3.00 3.17
C ALA A 67 10.38 -3.79 4.15
N HIS A 68 10.07 -3.19 5.30
CA HIS A 68 9.22 -3.83 6.31
C HIS A 68 7.83 -4.18 5.75
N VAL A 69 7.24 -3.26 4.98
CA VAL A 69 5.94 -3.48 4.34
C VAL A 69 6.05 -4.60 3.31
N MET A 70 7.09 -4.57 2.48
CA MET A 70 7.25 -5.57 1.43
C MET A 70 7.41 -6.98 1.99
N ALA A 71 8.17 -7.12 3.06
CA ALA A 71 8.34 -8.42 3.72
C ALA A 71 7.00 -8.92 4.27
N GLU A 72 6.24 -8.04 4.90
CA GLU A 72 4.94 -8.39 5.45
C GLU A 72 3.94 -8.77 4.36
N VAL A 73 3.88 -8.00 3.28
CA VAL A 73 3.02 -8.31 2.13
C VAL A 73 3.38 -9.68 1.55
N SER A 74 4.66 -9.98 1.43
CA SER A 74 5.11 -11.28 0.95
C SER A 74 4.57 -12.42 1.81
N ASN A 75 4.61 -12.24 3.13
CA ASN A 75 4.14 -13.27 4.06
C ASN A 75 2.61 -13.39 4.06
N LEU A 76 1.91 -12.28 3.89
CA LEU A 76 0.44 -12.26 3.99
C LEU A 76 -0.27 -12.62 2.68
N THR A 77 0.45 -12.75 1.58
CA THR A 77 -0.14 -13.17 0.30
C THR A 77 0.12 -14.67 0.05
N ASP A 78 -0.08 -15.47 1.08
CA ASP A 78 0.18 -16.90 1.09
C ASP A 78 -0.98 -17.69 0.45
N LEU A 79 -1.25 -17.38 -0.80
CA LEU A 79 -2.21 -18.14 -1.61
C LEU A 79 -1.66 -19.53 -1.91
N THR A 80 -2.49 -20.41 -2.43
CA THR A 80 -2.13 -21.80 -2.70
C THR A 80 -2.10 -22.09 -4.19
N GLY A 81 -1.46 -23.21 -4.57
CA GLY A 81 -1.43 -23.68 -5.94
C GLY A 81 -0.81 -22.70 -6.90
N SER A 82 -1.41 -22.59 -8.08
CA SER A 82 -0.89 -21.68 -9.12
C SER A 82 -1.03 -20.22 -8.72
N GLU A 83 -1.99 -19.87 -7.89
CA GLU A 83 -2.17 -18.49 -7.42
C GLU A 83 -1.02 -18.04 -6.56
N ARG A 84 -0.40 -18.96 -5.82
CA ARG A 84 0.79 -18.62 -5.03
C ARG A 84 1.92 -18.11 -5.92
N LEU A 85 2.17 -18.81 -7.02
CA LEU A 85 3.22 -18.42 -7.96
C LEU A 85 2.89 -17.11 -8.64
N GLN A 86 1.63 -16.92 -9.02
CA GLN A 86 1.18 -15.67 -9.62
C GLN A 86 1.36 -14.50 -8.65
N ALA A 87 1.02 -14.68 -7.37
CA ALA A 87 1.21 -13.64 -6.36
C ALA A 87 2.69 -13.29 -6.20
N ARG A 88 3.57 -14.29 -6.19
CA ARG A 88 5.01 -14.06 -6.07
C ARG A 88 5.56 -13.28 -7.26
N ARG A 89 5.13 -13.61 -8.46
CA ARG A 89 5.53 -12.90 -9.67
C ARG A 89 5.04 -11.47 -9.66
N LEU A 90 3.77 -11.27 -9.30
CA LEU A 90 3.20 -9.94 -9.24
C LEU A 90 3.90 -9.06 -8.22
N LEU A 91 4.18 -9.61 -7.04
CA LEU A 91 4.88 -8.87 -6.01
C LEU A 91 6.29 -8.50 -6.45
N LYS A 92 6.99 -9.40 -7.11
CA LYS A 92 8.31 -9.12 -7.65
C LYS A 92 8.27 -7.94 -8.63
N GLU A 93 7.29 -7.93 -9.53
CA GLU A 93 7.11 -6.85 -10.49
C GLU A 93 6.76 -5.53 -9.79
N THR A 94 5.93 -5.61 -8.75
CA THR A 94 5.54 -4.44 -7.98
C THR A 94 6.73 -3.84 -7.25
N ILE A 95 7.54 -4.68 -6.61
CA ILE A 95 8.76 -4.23 -5.92
C ILE A 95 9.69 -3.50 -6.89
N ALA A 96 9.77 -3.96 -8.13
CA ALA A 96 10.67 -3.38 -9.12
C ALA A 96 10.30 -1.94 -9.49
N VAL A 97 9.03 -1.54 -9.32
CA VAL A 97 8.58 -0.19 -9.68
C VAL A 97 8.35 0.72 -8.49
N LEU A 98 8.29 0.18 -7.29
CA LEU A 98 8.12 0.99 -6.08
C LEU A 98 9.43 1.68 -5.71
N ILE A 99 9.32 2.89 -5.19
CA ILE A 99 10.48 3.62 -4.65
C ILE A 99 10.61 3.21 -3.19
N GLU A 100 11.75 2.63 -2.86
CA GLU A 100 12.00 2.10 -1.51
C GLU A 100 13.22 2.78 -0.90
N PRO A 101 13.03 3.89 -0.17
CA PRO A 101 14.14 4.50 0.55
C PRO A 101 14.63 3.60 1.67
N GLU A 102 15.90 3.76 2.04
CA GLU A 102 16.43 3.01 3.17
C GLU A 102 15.74 3.41 4.47
N MET A 103 15.31 2.41 5.23
CA MET A 103 14.72 2.60 6.55
C MET A 103 15.18 1.45 7.44
N PRO A 104 16.41 1.54 7.99
CA PRO A 104 16.87 0.51 8.92
C PRO A 104 15.95 0.41 10.13
N SER A 105 15.76 -0.78 10.63
CA SER A 105 14.88 -1.01 11.79
C SER A 105 15.26 -0.17 13.00
N VAL A 106 16.56 0.02 13.22
CA VAL A 106 17.03 0.83 14.36
C VAL A 106 16.53 2.27 14.24
N ARG A 107 16.49 2.82 13.03
CA ARG A 107 16.00 4.16 12.80
C ARG A 107 14.49 4.26 13.03
N ALA A 108 13.75 3.29 12.53
CA ALA A 108 12.30 3.25 12.74
C ALA A 108 11.97 3.11 14.23
N ALA A 109 12.71 2.28 14.95
CA ALA A 109 12.51 2.06 16.38
C ALA A 109 12.84 3.30 17.23
N GLN A 110 13.64 4.21 16.70
CA GLN A 110 13.97 5.47 17.39
C GLN A 110 12.94 6.58 17.12
N SER A 111 12.00 6.33 16.22
CA SER A 111 10.96 7.30 15.90
C SER A 111 10.04 7.53 17.09
N PRO A 112 9.58 8.80 17.32
CA PRO A 112 8.63 9.07 18.39
C PRO A 112 7.34 8.25 18.31
N SER A 113 6.95 7.85 17.11
CA SER A 113 5.71 7.09 16.91
C SER A 113 5.87 5.59 17.15
N TYR A 114 7.09 5.10 17.36
CA TYR A 114 7.33 3.65 17.48
C TYR A 114 6.55 3.02 18.66
N ALA A 115 6.54 3.68 19.81
CA ALA A 115 5.91 3.12 21.01
C ALA A 115 4.41 2.89 20.81
N ASP A 116 3.76 3.79 20.07
CA ASP A 116 2.32 3.70 19.83
C ASP A 116 1.96 2.86 18.61
N LEU A 117 2.76 2.91 17.56
CA LEU A 117 2.40 2.33 16.27
C LEU A 117 3.10 1.00 15.95
N GLY A 118 4.23 0.72 16.59
CA GLY A 118 5.03 -0.45 16.25
C GLY A 118 5.97 -0.19 15.08
N LEU A 119 6.79 -1.19 14.75
CA LEU A 119 7.91 -1.02 13.83
C LEU A 119 7.50 -0.67 12.40
N VAL A 120 6.55 -1.42 11.84
CA VAL A 120 6.13 -1.21 10.44
C VAL A 120 5.52 0.18 10.25
N ASP A 121 4.58 0.53 11.11
CA ASP A 121 3.90 1.82 11.01
C ASP A 121 4.83 2.99 11.31
N ALA A 122 5.79 2.80 12.22
CA ALA A 122 6.80 3.81 12.48
C ALA A 122 7.69 4.04 11.26
N ALA A 123 8.06 2.96 10.56
CA ALA A 123 8.83 3.07 9.32
C ALA A 123 8.02 3.82 8.23
N ILE A 124 6.75 3.48 8.10
CA ILE A 124 5.85 4.17 7.14
C ILE A 124 5.79 5.67 7.48
N ALA A 125 5.52 6.00 8.73
CA ALA A 125 5.38 7.39 9.14
C ALA A 125 6.67 8.19 8.89
N SER A 126 7.82 7.60 9.19
CA SER A 126 9.10 8.27 9.01
C SER A 126 9.41 8.55 7.53
N ILE A 127 9.18 7.59 6.67
CA ILE A 127 9.41 7.77 5.22
C ILE A 127 8.38 8.75 4.64
N ALA A 128 7.13 8.65 5.05
CA ALA A 128 6.09 9.54 4.56
C ALA A 128 6.40 11.00 4.89
N GLU A 129 6.86 11.26 6.11
CA GLU A 129 7.25 12.61 6.53
C GLU A 129 8.47 13.10 5.77
N GLU A 130 9.51 12.28 5.68
CA GLU A 130 10.76 12.63 5.02
C GLU A 130 10.58 12.93 3.54
N HIS A 131 9.77 12.13 2.85
CA HIS A 131 9.56 12.25 1.41
C HIS A 131 8.25 12.93 1.03
N LYS A 132 7.51 13.42 2.01
CA LYS A 132 6.23 14.13 1.81
C LYS A 132 5.24 13.29 1.02
N CYS A 133 5.04 12.06 1.47
CA CYS A 133 4.08 11.15 0.86
C CYS A 133 2.69 11.32 1.49
N THR A 134 1.66 11.16 0.68
CA THR A 134 0.33 10.86 1.20
C THR A 134 0.35 9.39 1.60
N VAL A 135 -0.16 9.08 2.79
CA VAL A 135 -0.25 7.70 3.25
C VAL A 135 -1.68 7.21 3.07
N LEU A 136 -1.83 6.08 2.38
CA LEU A 136 -3.12 5.44 2.23
C LEU A 136 -3.18 4.28 3.21
N ILE A 137 -4.02 4.42 4.22
CA ILE A 137 -4.27 3.38 5.21
C ILE A 137 -5.52 2.60 4.80
N ASP A 138 -5.87 1.57 5.54
CA ASP A 138 -6.90 0.62 5.14
C ASP A 138 -8.35 1.13 5.20
N ASP A 139 -8.55 2.41 5.51
CA ASP A 139 -9.88 3.02 5.46
C ASP A 139 -10.03 3.86 4.18
N LEU A 140 -10.32 3.17 3.08
CA LEU A 140 -10.49 3.81 1.77
C LEU A 140 -11.66 4.81 1.76
N ASP A 141 -12.73 4.49 2.46
CA ASP A 141 -13.90 5.37 2.51
C ASP A 141 -13.57 6.69 3.20
N LEU A 142 -12.84 6.63 4.31
CA LEU A 142 -12.43 7.82 5.03
C LEU A 142 -11.48 8.67 4.19
N TYR A 143 -10.53 8.04 3.51
CA TYR A 143 -9.60 8.76 2.64
C TYR A 143 -10.34 9.54 1.57
N LEU A 144 -11.30 8.91 0.90
CA LEU A 144 -12.09 9.57 -0.13
C LEU A 144 -12.92 10.72 0.42
N ALA A 145 -13.47 10.57 1.61
CA ALA A 145 -14.27 11.62 2.24
C ALA A 145 -13.43 12.86 2.56
N LEU A 146 -12.15 12.67 2.86
CA LEU A 146 -11.23 13.76 3.18
C LEU A 146 -10.60 14.39 1.94
N SER A 147 -10.65 13.70 0.84
CA SER A 147 -10.05 14.16 -0.41
C SER A 147 -10.99 15.05 -1.18
#